data_1b690bee360b5b585aa53ea04204f05e
#
_entry.id   1b690bee360b5b585aa53ea04204f05e
#
_cell.length_a   1.000
_cell.length_b   1.000
_cell.length_c   1.000
_cell.angle_alpha   90.00
_cell.angle_beta   90.00
_cell.angle_gamma   90.00
#
_symmetry.space_group_name_H-M   'P 1'
#
loop_
_entity.id
_entity.type
_entity.pdbx_description
1 polymer ?
#
loop_
_entity_poly.entity_id
_entity_poly.type
_entity_poly.pdbx_seq_one_letter_code
_entity_poly.pdbx_strand_id
1 'polypeptide(L)'
;MAPSGTCSKAGTPWTEKYNKTRRIHTEYRALPHGGERISVIGMGSSVIGGGNRQQLRQVLGFLEAPAEQRDYSAISGFAPADAMGKCVYCKHCHPCPAGLDVALINKYYDLARLGDGLAREHYLTLEKRAGDCVGCGHCDGRCPVHVAQSSRMQEILSYFGA
;
A
#
# COMPACT_ATOMS: atom_id res chain seq x y z
N MET A 1 15.81 51.47 -8.61
CA MET A 1 14.76 51.43 -7.55
C MET A 1 13.54 50.78 -8.16
N ALA A 2 13.28 49.51 -7.81
CA ALA A 2 12.11 48.78 -8.24
C ALA A 2 11.08 48.77 -7.07
N PRO A 3 9.79 48.91 -7.30
CA PRO A 3 8.79 48.94 -6.25
C PRO A 3 8.49 47.50 -5.76
N SER A 4 8.53 47.31 -4.45
CA SER A 4 8.11 46.14 -3.75
C SER A 4 6.58 45.99 -3.84
N GLY A 5 6.11 45.09 -4.70
CA GLY A 5 4.70 44.73 -4.76
C GLY A 5 4.35 43.77 -3.64
N THR A 6 3.60 44.21 -2.64
CA THR A 6 2.96 43.36 -1.63
C THR A 6 1.82 42.60 -2.28
N CYS A 7 1.98 41.28 -2.40
CA CYS A 7 0.91 40.38 -2.80
C CYS A 7 -0.12 40.28 -1.66
N SER A 8 -1.21 41.02 -1.78
CA SER A 8 -2.38 40.88 -0.91
C SER A 8 -3.10 39.57 -1.24
N LYS A 9 -3.01 38.59 -0.32
CA LYS A 9 -3.81 37.36 -0.37
C LYS A 9 -5.29 37.72 -0.11
N ALA A 10 -6.01 38.09 -1.16
CA ALA A 10 -7.45 38.11 -1.13
C ALA A 10 -7.93 36.65 -1.07
N GLY A 11 -8.44 36.24 0.07
CA GLY A 11 -9.05 34.92 0.23
C GLY A 11 -10.22 34.78 -0.76
N THR A 12 -10.19 33.70 -1.55
CA THR A 12 -11.28 33.40 -2.48
C THR A 12 -12.56 33.08 -1.67
N PRO A 13 -13.77 33.36 -2.19
CA PRO A 13 -15.06 33.10 -1.51
C PRO A 13 -15.25 31.65 -1.07
N TRP A 14 -14.43 30.74 -1.56
CA TRP A 14 -14.42 29.32 -1.24
C TRP A 14 -13.80 29.02 0.13
N THR A 15 -12.82 29.78 0.58
CA THR A 15 -12.17 29.56 1.89
C THR A 15 -13.08 29.96 3.05
N GLU A 16 -13.94 30.97 2.88
CA GLU A 16 -14.87 31.42 3.93
C GLU A 16 -16.06 30.45 4.11
N LYS A 17 -16.55 29.83 3.03
CA LYS A 17 -17.69 28.91 3.10
C LYS A 17 -17.30 27.58 3.73
N TYR A 18 -16.05 27.13 3.56
CA TYR A 18 -15.52 25.90 4.18
C TYR A 18 -15.20 26.07 5.67
N ASN A 19 -14.85 27.28 6.10
CA ASN A 19 -14.51 27.53 7.50
C ASN A 19 -15.72 27.69 8.44
N LYS A 20 -16.94 27.78 7.91
CA LYS A 20 -18.15 28.08 8.70
C LYS A 20 -18.99 26.86 9.09
N THR A 21 -18.71 25.68 8.57
CA THR A 21 -19.52 24.48 8.85
C THR A 21 -18.67 23.28 9.24
N ARG A 22 -18.68 22.96 10.52
CA ARG A 22 -18.06 21.82 11.19
C ARG A 22 -16.53 21.86 11.26
N ARG A 23 -16.02 22.18 12.42
CA ARG A 23 -14.67 21.76 12.81
C ARG A 23 -14.63 20.24 12.80
N ILE A 24 -14.16 19.63 11.71
CA ILE A 24 -13.77 18.22 11.70
C ILE A 24 -12.63 18.15 12.72
N HIS A 25 -12.87 17.45 13.81
CA HIS A 25 -11.88 17.29 14.88
C HIS A 25 -10.87 16.26 14.38
N THR A 26 -9.97 16.71 13.51
CA THR A 26 -8.86 15.87 13.05
C THR A 26 -7.84 15.78 14.18
N GLU A 27 -7.54 14.58 14.62
CA GLU A 27 -6.47 14.34 15.59
C GLU A 27 -5.12 14.65 14.94
N TYR A 28 -4.27 15.40 15.65
CA TYR A 28 -2.93 15.77 15.23
C TYR A 28 -1.91 15.18 16.17
N ARG A 29 -0.85 14.60 15.64
CA ARG A 29 0.30 14.11 16.40
C ARG A 29 1.56 14.89 16.04
N ALA A 30 2.42 15.14 17.03
CA ALA A 30 3.72 15.73 16.78
C ALA A 30 4.64 14.70 16.09
N LEU A 31 5.40 15.16 15.11
CA LEU A 31 6.47 14.36 14.53
C LEU A 31 7.58 14.12 15.57
N PRO A 32 8.25 12.94 15.56
CA PRO A 32 9.32 12.62 16.50
C PRO A 32 10.49 13.60 16.43
N HIS A 33 10.68 14.23 15.27
CA HIS A 33 11.77 15.17 15.02
C HIS A 33 11.18 16.45 14.39
N GLY A 34 11.40 17.61 15.03
CA GLY A 34 11.02 18.92 14.48
C GLY A 34 9.83 19.62 15.13
N GLY A 35 9.04 18.94 15.96
CA GLY A 35 7.91 19.56 16.70
C GLY A 35 6.71 19.96 15.83
N GLU A 36 6.72 19.69 14.54
CA GLU A 36 5.61 19.90 13.63
C GLU A 36 4.45 18.94 13.94
N ARG A 37 3.23 19.43 13.85
CA ARG A 37 2.02 18.63 14.06
C ARG A 37 1.41 18.26 12.72
N ILE A 38 1.23 16.95 12.49
CA ILE A 38 0.54 16.42 11.31
C ILE A 38 -0.78 15.77 11.71
N SER A 39 -1.75 15.79 10.79
CA SER A 39 -3.00 15.07 10.97
C SER A 39 -2.73 13.55 10.97
N VAL A 40 -3.41 12.83 11.86
CA VAL A 40 -3.34 11.36 11.93
C VAL A 40 -3.87 10.71 10.65
N ILE A 41 -4.79 11.39 9.97
CA ILE A 41 -5.32 10.97 8.67
C ILE A 41 -4.60 11.75 7.58
N GLY A 42 -3.87 11.02 6.72
CA GLY A 42 -3.25 11.54 5.52
C GLY A 42 -3.85 10.89 4.27
N MET A 43 -3.96 11.65 3.20
CA MET A 43 -4.40 11.13 1.91
C MET A 43 -3.17 10.93 1.01
N GLY A 44 -2.94 9.68 0.58
CA GLY A 44 -1.91 9.39 -0.41
C GLY A 44 -2.23 10.03 -1.75
N SER A 45 -1.30 10.80 -2.30
CA SER A 45 -1.48 11.52 -3.56
C SER A 45 -1.13 10.72 -4.81
N SER A 46 -0.46 9.58 -4.67
CA SER A 46 0.00 8.77 -5.81
C SER A 46 -1.15 8.26 -6.69
N VAL A 47 -2.30 7.95 -6.09
CA VAL A 47 -3.51 7.53 -6.80
C VAL A 47 -4.30 8.71 -7.37
N ILE A 48 -4.03 9.93 -6.89
CA ILE A 48 -4.72 11.16 -7.28
C ILE A 48 -3.85 12.02 -8.20
N GLY A 49 -2.67 11.56 -8.58
CA GLY A 49 -1.71 12.30 -9.40
C GLY A 49 -2.19 12.76 -10.78
N GLY A 50 -3.38 12.36 -11.19
CA GLY A 50 -4.17 12.90 -12.29
C GLY A 50 -5.61 13.20 -11.88
N GLY A 51 -5.86 13.25 -10.56
CA GLY A 51 -7.19 13.38 -9.98
C GLY A 51 -7.88 14.68 -10.36
N ASN A 52 -9.13 14.57 -10.79
CA ASN A 52 -9.96 15.73 -11.09
C ASN A 52 -10.68 16.24 -9.81
N ARG A 53 -11.25 17.45 -9.92
CA ARG A 53 -12.03 18.08 -8.84
C ARG A 53 -13.16 17.19 -8.30
N GLN A 54 -13.73 16.33 -9.11
CA GLN A 54 -14.84 15.46 -8.73
C GLN A 54 -14.36 14.37 -7.76
N GLN A 55 -13.21 13.75 -8.05
CA GLN A 55 -12.60 12.76 -7.17
C GLN A 55 -12.23 13.35 -5.81
N LEU A 56 -11.66 14.56 -5.80
CA LEU A 56 -11.37 15.26 -4.56
C LEU A 56 -12.65 15.53 -3.74
N ARG A 57 -13.75 15.96 -4.38
CA ARG A 57 -15.04 16.15 -3.71
C ARG A 57 -15.60 14.86 -3.15
N GLN A 58 -15.47 13.74 -3.87
CA GLN A 58 -15.89 12.43 -3.37
C GLN A 58 -15.11 12.02 -2.13
N VAL A 59 -13.78 12.18 -2.15
CA VAL A 59 -12.94 11.87 -0.98
C VAL A 59 -13.30 12.74 0.22
N LEU A 60 -13.50 14.05 0.00
CA LEU A 60 -13.94 14.96 1.07
C LEU A 60 -15.33 14.60 1.59
N GLY A 61 -16.23 14.13 0.73
CA GLY A 61 -17.55 13.66 1.11
C GLY A 61 -17.54 12.50 2.12
N PHE A 62 -16.51 11.65 2.09
CA PHE A 62 -16.36 10.59 3.10
C PHE A 62 -16.09 11.13 4.50
N LEU A 63 -15.48 12.29 4.63
CA LEU A 63 -15.25 12.92 5.94
C LEU A 63 -16.55 13.41 6.58
N GLU A 64 -17.55 13.73 5.77
CA GLU A 64 -18.87 14.22 6.19
C GLU A 64 -19.91 13.09 6.25
N ALA A 65 -19.57 11.90 5.75
CA ALA A 65 -20.47 10.76 5.72
C ALA A 65 -20.85 10.31 7.15
N PRO A 66 -22.10 9.93 7.41
CA PRO A 66 -22.52 9.37 8.68
C PRO A 66 -21.80 8.06 8.99
N ALA A 67 -21.77 7.67 10.29
CA ALA A 67 -21.00 6.51 10.75
C ALA A 67 -21.39 5.22 10.03
N GLU A 68 -22.68 5.07 9.71
CA GLU A 68 -23.22 3.90 9.01
C GLU A 68 -22.66 3.74 7.59
N GLN A 69 -22.40 4.86 6.91
CA GLN A 69 -21.77 4.86 5.58
C GLN A 69 -20.26 4.69 5.63
N ARG A 70 -19.66 4.84 6.82
CA ARG A 70 -18.23 4.62 7.08
C ARG A 70 -17.96 3.27 7.74
N ASP A 71 -18.95 2.40 7.77
CA ASP A 71 -18.76 1.02 8.22
C ASP A 71 -18.08 0.22 7.10
N TYR A 72 -16.80 -0.05 7.31
CA TYR A 72 -15.97 -0.88 6.41
C TYR A 72 -15.84 -2.33 6.89
N SER A 73 -16.65 -2.77 7.87
CA SER A 73 -16.62 -4.14 8.39
C SER A 73 -16.85 -5.18 7.29
N ALA A 74 -17.62 -4.83 6.27
CA ALA A 74 -17.80 -5.65 5.08
C ALA A 74 -16.49 -6.03 4.38
N ILE A 75 -15.45 -5.15 4.45
CA ILE A 75 -14.13 -5.43 3.84
C ILE A 75 -13.42 -6.58 4.55
N SER A 76 -13.65 -6.79 5.84
CA SER A 76 -13.06 -7.91 6.58
C SER A 76 -13.58 -9.28 6.13
N GLY A 77 -14.79 -9.32 5.52
CA GLY A 77 -15.36 -10.50 4.87
C GLY A 77 -14.93 -10.67 3.41
N PHE A 78 -14.27 -9.69 2.85
CA PHE A 78 -13.77 -9.70 1.48
C PHE A 78 -12.37 -10.34 1.44
N ALA A 79 -12.29 -11.66 1.63
CA ALA A 79 -11.26 -12.39 0.92
C ALA A 79 -11.78 -12.55 -0.51
N PRO A 80 -11.24 -11.86 -1.52
CA PRO A 80 -11.72 -12.05 -2.88
C PRO A 80 -11.57 -13.53 -3.20
N ALA A 81 -12.63 -14.22 -3.55
CA ALA A 81 -12.57 -15.62 -3.98
C ALA A 81 -11.48 -15.80 -5.06
N ASP A 82 -11.29 -14.76 -5.86
CA ASP A 82 -10.26 -14.68 -6.88
C ASP A 82 -8.81 -14.60 -6.37
N ALA A 83 -8.58 -14.28 -5.10
CA ALA A 83 -7.25 -14.24 -4.49
C ALA A 83 -6.83 -15.59 -3.89
N MET A 84 -7.78 -16.52 -3.71
CA MET A 84 -7.47 -17.85 -3.16
C MET A 84 -6.47 -18.58 -4.06
N GLY A 85 -5.41 -19.09 -3.46
CA GLY A 85 -4.32 -19.75 -4.19
C GLY A 85 -3.36 -18.81 -4.94
N LYS A 86 -3.57 -17.47 -4.88
CA LYS A 86 -2.69 -16.49 -5.50
C LYS A 86 -1.96 -15.66 -4.46
N CYS A 87 -0.65 -15.49 -4.62
CA CYS A 87 0.11 -14.66 -3.69
C CYS A 87 -0.23 -13.17 -3.90
N VAL A 88 -0.68 -12.51 -2.82
CA VAL A 88 -0.99 -11.08 -2.81
C VAL A 88 0.09 -10.26 -2.10
N TYR A 89 1.25 -10.83 -1.89
CA TYR A 89 2.46 -10.20 -1.31
C TYR A 89 2.25 -9.55 0.06
N CYS A 90 1.28 -10.04 0.83
CA CYS A 90 0.84 -9.48 2.11
C CYS A 90 1.83 -9.69 3.28
N LYS A 91 2.88 -10.47 3.06
CA LYS A 91 3.95 -10.79 4.04
C LYS A 91 3.50 -11.52 5.32
N HIS A 92 2.31 -12.10 5.38
CA HIS A 92 1.90 -12.93 6.52
C HIS A 92 2.79 -14.17 6.70
N CYS A 93 3.47 -14.61 5.65
CA CYS A 93 4.47 -15.67 5.69
C CYS A 93 5.77 -15.31 6.43
N HIS A 94 5.97 -14.05 6.79
CA HIS A 94 7.13 -13.60 7.56
C HIS A 94 6.95 -13.77 9.08
N PRO A 95 8.07 -13.92 9.84
CA PRO A 95 9.43 -14.12 9.35
C PRO A 95 9.63 -15.52 8.79
N CYS A 96 10.41 -15.67 7.72
CA CYS A 96 10.83 -16.96 7.22
C CYS A 96 12.01 -17.49 8.08
N PRO A 97 11.97 -18.73 8.59
CA PRO A 97 13.09 -19.28 9.37
C PRO A 97 14.42 -19.34 8.62
N ALA A 98 14.38 -19.48 7.30
CA ALA A 98 15.57 -19.45 6.43
C ALA A 98 15.93 -18.05 5.93
N GLY A 99 15.22 -16.99 6.36
CA GLY A 99 15.50 -15.61 6.03
C GLY A 99 15.05 -15.14 4.65
N LEU A 100 14.20 -15.90 3.95
CA LEU A 100 13.68 -15.50 2.64
C LEU A 100 12.64 -14.40 2.76
N ASP A 101 12.69 -13.40 1.87
CA ASP A 101 11.52 -12.55 1.60
C ASP A 101 10.58 -13.26 0.60
N VAL A 102 9.78 -14.18 1.13
CA VAL A 102 8.87 -15.02 0.35
C VAL A 102 7.93 -14.17 -0.52
N ALA A 103 7.47 -13.03 -0.01
CA ALA A 103 6.57 -12.14 -0.76
C ALA A 103 7.27 -11.48 -1.95
N LEU A 104 8.50 -11.03 -1.77
CA LEU A 104 9.29 -10.38 -2.82
C LEU A 104 9.72 -11.38 -3.90
N ILE A 105 10.12 -12.59 -3.50
CA ILE A 105 10.43 -13.70 -4.39
C ILE A 105 9.24 -14.01 -5.30
N ASN A 106 8.03 -14.16 -4.71
CA ASN A 106 6.80 -14.37 -5.48
C ASN A 106 6.52 -13.23 -6.44
N LYS A 107 6.71 -11.97 -6.00
CA LYS A 107 6.46 -10.79 -6.82
C LYS A 107 7.33 -10.81 -8.09
N TYR A 108 8.61 -11.06 -7.96
CA TYR A 108 9.50 -11.12 -9.14
C TYR A 108 9.17 -12.28 -10.07
N TYR A 109 8.78 -13.41 -9.51
CA TYR A 109 8.31 -14.53 -10.31
C TYR A 109 7.06 -14.20 -11.12
N ASP A 110 6.06 -13.61 -10.50
CA ASP A 110 4.81 -13.25 -11.18
C ASP A 110 5.06 -12.17 -12.24
N LEU A 111 5.90 -11.17 -11.96
CA LEU A 111 6.31 -10.16 -12.94
C LEU A 111 7.03 -10.77 -14.13
N ALA A 112 7.98 -11.70 -13.89
CA ALA A 112 8.70 -12.39 -14.96
C ALA A 112 7.77 -13.21 -15.85
N ARG A 113 6.77 -13.88 -15.25
CA ARG A 113 5.74 -14.63 -16.01
C ARG A 113 4.83 -13.73 -16.83
N LEU A 114 4.67 -12.48 -16.44
CA LEU A 114 3.94 -11.46 -17.21
C LEU A 114 4.80 -10.79 -18.30
N GLY A 115 6.06 -11.20 -18.43
CA GLY A 115 6.97 -10.69 -19.47
C GLY A 115 7.82 -9.50 -19.04
N ASP A 116 7.89 -9.17 -17.73
CA ASP A 116 8.82 -8.17 -17.23
C ASP A 116 10.27 -8.67 -17.33
N GLY A 117 11.02 -8.11 -18.27
CA GLY A 117 12.42 -8.51 -18.55
C GLY A 117 13.37 -8.18 -17.40
N LEU A 118 13.07 -7.18 -16.55
CA LEU A 118 13.90 -6.77 -15.42
C LEU A 118 13.66 -7.64 -14.17
N ALA A 119 12.53 -8.32 -14.10
CA ALA A 119 12.15 -9.09 -12.91
C ALA A 119 13.19 -10.18 -12.57
N ARG A 120 13.78 -10.82 -13.58
CA ARG A 120 14.85 -11.80 -13.37
C ARG A 120 16.12 -11.16 -12.78
N GLU A 121 16.52 -10.01 -13.28
CA GLU A 121 17.69 -9.30 -12.77
C GLU A 121 17.48 -8.92 -11.30
N HIS A 122 16.33 -8.34 -10.98
CA HIS A 122 15.97 -8.01 -9.61
C HIS A 122 15.92 -9.23 -8.69
N TYR A 123 15.37 -10.36 -9.16
CA TYR A 123 15.39 -11.61 -8.41
C TYR A 123 16.81 -12.07 -8.07
N LEU A 124 17.72 -11.97 -9.04
CA LEU A 124 19.13 -12.41 -8.88
C LEU A 124 19.92 -11.50 -7.92
N THR A 125 19.46 -10.27 -7.63
CA THR A 125 20.08 -9.39 -6.63
C THR A 125 19.67 -9.73 -5.19
N LEU A 126 18.68 -10.59 -4.99
CA LEU A 126 18.24 -10.98 -3.64
C LEU A 126 19.36 -11.75 -2.93
N GLU A 127 19.58 -11.43 -1.67
CA GLU A 127 20.54 -12.12 -0.80
C GLU A 127 20.14 -13.58 -0.59
N LYS A 128 18.83 -13.83 -0.41
CA LYS A 128 18.21 -15.15 -0.26
C LYS A 128 17.17 -15.36 -1.33
N ARG A 129 17.27 -16.47 -2.04
CA ARG A 129 16.43 -16.83 -3.19
C ARG A 129 15.65 -18.11 -2.95
N ALA A 130 14.82 -18.51 -3.89
CA ALA A 130 13.98 -19.71 -3.78
C ALA A 130 14.79 -20.98 -3.49
N GLY A 131 16.04 -21.08 -4.00
CA GLY A 131 16.94 -22.19 -3.72
C GLY A 131 17.40 -22.32 -2.27
N ASP A 132 17.31 -21.24 -1.48
CA ASP A 132 17.63 -21.25 -0.05
C ASP A 132 16.45 -21.77 0.81
N CYS A 133 15.33 -22.14 0.20
CA CYS A 133 14.16 -22.62 0.90
C CYS A 133 14.42 -24.01 1.47
N VAL A 134 14.28 -24.16 2.79
CA VAL A 134 14.48 -25.44 3.50
C VAL A 134 13.21 -26.30 3.54
N GLY A 135 12.13 -25.92 2.88
CA GLY A 135 10.89 -26.72 2.78
C GLY A 135 10.14 -26.91 4.11
N CYS A 136 10.34 -26.03 5.10
CA CYS A 136 9.78 -26.21 6.45
C CYS A 136 8.25 -26.02 6.57
N GLY A 137 7.56 -25.54 5.54
CA GLY A 137 6.11 -25.31 5.51
C GLY A 137 5.59 -24.18 6.41
N HIS A 138 6.47 -23.46 7.10
CA HIS A 138 6.06 -22.36 8.01
C HIS A 138 5.21 -21.30 7.30
N CYS A 139 5.56 -20.97 6.07
CA CYS A 139 4.83 -19.99 5.25
C CYS A 139 3.46 -20.51 4.77
N ASP A 140 3.32 -21.81 4.55
CA ASP A 140 2.09 -22.46 4.09
C ASP A 140 0.98 -22.31 5.14
N GLY A 141 1.30 -22.64 6.41
CA GLY A 141 0.35 -22.56 7.52
C GLY A 141 -0.07 -21.13 7.89
N ARG A 142 0.65 -20.11 7.43
CA ARG A 142 0.38 -18.69 7.73
C ARG A 142 -0.25 -17.92 6.57
N CYS A 143 -0.38 -18.55 5.40
CA CYS A 143 -0.90 -17.87 4.21
C CYS A 143 -2.42 -17.69 4.28
N PRO A 144 -2.94 -16.44 4.37
CA PRO A 144 -4.39 -16.22 4.48
C PRO A 144 -5.15 -16.54 3.19
N VAL A 145 -4.45 -16.66 2.06
CA VAL A 145 -5.01 -17.01 0.74
C VAL A 145 -4.61 -18.43 0.32
N HIS A 146 -4.13 -19.25 1.28
CA HIS A 146 -3.83 -20.68 1.10
C HIS A 146 -2.93 -21.01 -0.10
N VAL A 147 -1.90 -20.20 -0.35
CA VAL A 147 -0.85 -20.53 -1.32
C VAL A 147 0.09 -21.55 -0.69
N ALA A 148 0.34 -22.67 -1.36
CA ALA A 148 1.37 -23.63 -1.01
C ALA A 148 2.76 -23.03 -1.32
N GLN A 149 3.24 -22.16 -0.43
CA GLN A 149 4.45 -21.37 -0.66
C GLN A 149 5.72 -22.22 -0.77
N SER A 150 5.79 -23.29 -0.01
CA SER A 150 6.94 -24.22 -0.08
C SER A 150 7.05 -24.87 -1.47
N SER A 151 5.94 -25.36 -2.01
CA SER A 151 5.89 -25.90 -3.38
C SER A 151 6.18 -24.82 -4.44
N ARG A 152 5.65 -23.62 -4.19
CA ARG A 152 5.89 -22.48 -5.10
C ARG A 152 7.36 -22.06 -5.11
N MET A 153 8.11 -22.18 -4.01
CA MET A 153 9.56 -21.93 -4.02
C MET A 153 10.30 -22.94 -4.93
N GLN A 154 9.87 -24.20 -5.00
CA GLN A 154 10.44 -25.17 -5.93
C GLN A 154 10.14 -24.82 -7.41
N GLU A 155 8.91 -24.36 -7.69
CA GLU A 155 8.54 -23.87 -9.01
C GLU A 155 9.40 -22.66 -9.43
N ILE A 156 9.59 -21.71 -8.53
CA ILE A 156 10.39 -20.49 -8.75
C ILE A 156 11.86 -20.85 -8.96
N LEU A 157 12.40 -21.76 -8.16
CA LEU A 157 13.76 -22.28 -8.34
C LEU A 157 13.92 -22.88 -9.73
N SER A 158 12.98 -23.72 -10.17
CA SER A 158 13.00 -24.32 -11.49
C SER A 158 12.93 -23.31 -12.63
N TYR A 159 12.16 -22.23 -12.42
CA TYR A 159 11.96 -21.16 -13.42
C TYR A 159 13.19 -20.27 -13.60
N PHE A 160 13.80 -19.82 -12.51
CA PHE A 160 14.96 -18.94 -12.56
C PHE A 160 16.29 -19.69 -12.63
N GLY A 161 16.36 -20.95 -12.19
CA GLY A 161 17.56 -21.77 -12.16
C GLY A 161 18.57 -21.32 -11.09
N ALA A 162 18.11 -20.61 -10.04
CA ALA A 162 18.98 -20.06 -9.00
C ALA A 162 18.20 -19.83 -7.70
#